data_6f5c107f88f85505cc165c2a4eb1fa62
#
_entry.id   6f5c107f88f85505cc165c2a4eb1fa62
#
_cell.length_a   1.000
_cell.length_b   1.000
_cell.length_c   1.000
_cell.angle_alpha   90.00
_cell.angle_beta   90.00
_cell.angle_gamma   90.00
#
_symmetry.space_group_name_H-M   'P 1'
#
loop_
_entity.id
_entity.type
_entity.pdbx_description
1 polymer ?
#
loop_
_entity_poly.entity_id
_entity_poly.type
_entity_poly.pdbx_seq_one_letter_code
_entity_poly.pdbx_strand_id
1 'polypeptide(L)'
;MKFSYNWIREFVESVDVPAQALERLITMKTAECEGIENSGALLAGAVAARVEAVEPIAGSHNVKATVDAGHYGRKTVVCGAPNCRPGITTV
;
A
#
# COMPACT_ATOMS: atom_id res chain seq x y z
N MET A 1 -12.85 -11.74 -16.42
CA MET A 1 -12.82 -10.26 -16.39
C MET A 1 -12.76 -9.81 -14.94
N LYS A 2 -11.92 -8.81 -14.60
CA LYS A 2 -11.78 -8.31 -13.22
C LYS A 2 -12.35 -6.91 -13.09
N PHE A 3 -13.05 -6.64 -11.98
CA PHE A 3 -13.56 -5.33 -11.61
C PHE A 3 -13.03 -4.92 -10.25
N SER A 4 -12.73 -3.63 -10.08
CA SER A 4 -12.38 -3.08 -8.78
C SER A 4 -13.65 -2.82 -7.97
N TYR A 5 -13.69 -3.32 -6.73
CA TYR A 5 -14.79 -3.03 -5.79
C TYR A 5 -14.92 -1.52 -5.52
N ASN A 6 -13.81 -0.81 -5.35
CA ASN A 6 -13.83 0.63 -5.15
C ASN A 6 -14.41 1.36 -6.38
N TRP A 7 -14.08 0.89 -7.58
CA TRP A 7 -14.59 1.46 -8.81
C TRP A 7 -16.10 1.25 -8.97
N ILE A 8 -16.61 0.07 -8.61
CA ILE A 8 -18.06 -0.19 -8.60
C ILE A 8 -18.77 0.83 -7.69
N ARG A 9 -18.21 1.16 -6.53
CA ARG A 9 -18.77 2.14 -5.59
C ARG A 9 -18.82 3.57 -6.12
N GLU A 10 -18.03 3.92 -7.12
CA GLU A 10 -18.07 5.23 -7.77
C GLU A 10 -19.30 5.37 -8.71
N PHE A 11 -19.79 4.26 -9.25
CA PHE A 11 -20.90 4.25 -10.21
C PHE A 11 -22.22 3.79 -9.61
N VAL A 12 -22.20 3.11 -8.50
CA VAL A 12 -23.39 2.59 -7.83
C VAL A 12 -23.53 3.24 -6.46
N GLU A 13 -24.53 4.09 -6.32
CA GLU A 13 -24.85 4.70 -5.03
C GLU A 13 -25.22 3.64 -3.99
N SER A 14 -24.76 3.84 -2.77
CA SER A 14 -25.15 3.02 -1.60
C SER A 14 -24.71 1.55 -1.64
N VAL A 15 -23.61 1.21 -2.32
CA VAL A 15 -22.96 -0.11 -2.11
C VAL A 15 -22.25 -0.09 -0.77
N ASP A 16 -22.96 -0.50 0.29
CA ASP A 16 -22.48 -0.52 1.67
C ASP A 16 -22.37 -1.95 2.23
N VAL A 17 -21.92 -2.86 1.38
CA VAL A 17 -21.70 -4.26 1.75
C VAL A 17 -20.21 -4.61 1.53
N PRO A 18 -19.62 -5.48 2.37
CA PRO A 18 -18.27 -5.96 2.13
C PRO A 18 -18.13 -6.64 0.75
N ALA A 19 -16.92 -6.59 0.18
CA ALA A 19 -16.65 -7.18 -1.15
C ALA A 19 -17.09 -8.66 -1.24
N GLN A 20 -16.90 -9.44 -0.18
CA GLN A 20 -17.34 -10.85 -0.10
C GLN A 20 -18.86 -11.01 -0.15
N ALA A 21 -19.59 -10.07 0.46
CA ALA A 21 -21.06 -10.11 0.39
C ALA A 21 -21.54 -9.67 -1.00
N LEU A 22 -20.90 -8.68 -1.60
CA LEU A 22 -21.20 -8.25 -2.96
C LEU A 22 -20.94 -9.37 -3.98
N GLU A 23 -19.82 -10.09 -3.87
CA GLU A 23 -19.50 -11.24 -4.71
C GLU A 23 -20.62 -12.27 -4.70
N ARG A 24 -21.11 -12.66 -3.50
CA ARG A 24 -22.22 -13.59 -3.36
C ARG A 24 -23.52 -13.09 -3.99
N LEU A 25 -23.82 -11.81 -3.82
CA LEU A 25 -25.01 -11.20 -4.40
C LEU A 25 -24.96 -11.18 -5.93
N ILE A 26 -23.80 -10.86 -6.50
CA ILE A 26 -23.60 -10.86 -7.95
C ILE A 26 -23.74 -12.29 -8.49
N THR A 27 -23.07 -13.26 -7.86
CA THR A 27 -23.16 -14.68 -8.24
C THR A 27 -24.58 -15.22 -8.22
N MET A 28 -25.34 -14.87 -7.18
CA MET A 28 -26.72 -15.35 -7.06
C MET A 28 -27.72 -14.67 -8.00
N LYS A 29 -27.45 -13.44 -8.42
CA LYS A 29 -28.47 -12.61 -9.11
C LYS A 29 -28.10 -12.20 -10.53
N THR A 30 -26.85 -12.28 -10.91
CA THR A 30 -26.37 -11.71 -12.17
C THR A 30 -25.48 -12.68 -12.95
N ALA A 31 -24.29 -12.96 -12.44
CA ALA A 31 -23.27 -13.79 -13.08
C ALA A 31 -22.32 -14.37 -12.04
N GLU A 32 -21.79 -15.55 -12.31
CA GLU A 32 -20.83 -16.21 -11.42
C GLU A 32 -19.55 -15.39 -11.26
N CYS A 33 -19.17 -15.16 -10.01
CA CYS A 33 -17.88 -14.59 -9.65
C CYS A 33 -16.92 -15.72 -9.26
N GLU A 34 -15.78 -15.78 -9.92
CA GLU A 34 -14.76 -16.83 -9.70
C GLU A 34 -13.97 -16.62 -8.40
N GLY A 35 -14.00 -15.41 -7.83
CA GLY A 35 -13.34 -15.10 -6.56
C GLY A 35 -13.04 -13.61 -6.36
N ILE A 36 -12.35 -13.33 -5.25
CA ILE A 36 -11.93 -11.99 -4.85
C ILE A 36 -10.42 -11.98 -4.65
N GLU A 37 -9.76 -10.97 -5.18
CA GLU A 37 -8.36 -10.65 -4.91
C GLU A 37 -8.26 -9.38 -4.06
N ASN A 38 -7.52 -9.43 -2.97
CA ASN A 38 -7.21 -8.25 -2.16
C ASN A 38 -5.77 -7.80 -2.42
N SER A 39 -5.60 -6.83 -3.31
CA SER A 39 -4.28 -6.30 -3.68
C SER A 39 -3.55 -5.64 -2.50
N GLY A 40 -4.28 -5.15 -1.50
CA GLY A 40 -3.71 -4.53 -0.31
C GLY A 40 -3.25 -5.52 0.77
N ALA A 41 -3.60 -6.81 0.67
CA ALA A 41 -3.29 -7.77 1.72
C ALA A 41 -1.78 -7.94 1.96
N LEU A 42 -0.96 -7.87 0.90
CA LEU A 42 0.49 -7.93 0.98
C LEU A 42 1.11 -6.67 1.61
N LEU A 43 0.38 -5.57 1.66
CA LEU A 43 0.82 -4.29 2.21
C LEU A 43 0.34 -4.05 3.64
N ALA A 44 -0.31 -5.02 4.26
CA ALA A 44 -0.87 -4.87 5.61
C ALA A 44 0.18 -4.51 6.68
N GLY A 45 1.46 -4.83 6.44
CA GLY A 45 2.58 -4.45 7.31
C GLY A 45 3.37 -3.22 6.83
N ALA A 46 2.96 -2.61 5.72
CA ALA A 46 3.65 -1.44 5.19
C ALA A 46 3.29 -0.18 6.00
N VAL A 47 4.31 0.62 6.29
CA VAL A 47 4.18 1.82 7.12
C VAL A 47 4.78 3.01 6.41
N ALA A 48 4.06 4.11 6.37
CA ALA A 48 4.62 5.37 5.89
C ALA A 48 5.67 5.90 6.87
N ALA A 49 6.87 6.19 6.38
CA ALA A 49 7.98 6.70 7.16
C ALA A 49 8.55 7.97 6.52
N ARG A 50 8.88 8.96 7.34
CA ARG A 50 9.52 10.19 6.90
C ARG A 50 11.03 10.08 7.00
N VAL A 51 11.73 10.38 5.92
CA VAL A 51 13.20 10.43 5.92
C VAL A 51 13.64 11.69 6.65
N GLU A 52 14.39 11.54 7.76
CA GLU A 52 14.90 12.64 8.56
C GLU A 52 16.33 13.04 8.15
N ALA A 53 17.18 12.03 7.92
CA ALA A 53 18.59 12.25 7.57
C ALA A 53 19.07 11.19 6.57
N VAL A 54 20.06 11.54 5.77
CA VAL A 54 20.68 10.66 4.79
C VAL A 54 22.20 10.83 4.88
N GLU A 55 22.92 9.73 5.03
CA GLU A 55 24.38 9.68 5.09
C GLU A 55 24.92 8.77 3.97
N PRO A 56 25.94 9.19 3.20
CA PRO A 56 26.56 8.34 2.19
C PRO A 56 27.28 7.16 2.86
N ILE A 57 27.26 6.02 2.17
CA ILE A 57 28.05 4.84 2.59
C ILE A 57 29.30 4.79 1.71
N ALA A 58 30.49 4.84 2.34
CA ALA A 58 31.76 4.81 1.62
C ALA A 58 31.86 3.55 0.73
N GLY A 59 32.25 3.75 -0.53
CA GLY A 59 32.41 2.68 -1.52
C GLY A 59 31.11 2.07 -2.05
N SER A 60 29.96 2.71 -1.79
CA SER A 60 28.66 2.23 -2.25
C SER A 60 27.84 3.35 -2.89
N HIS A 61 26.93 3.00 -3.81
CA HIS A 61 25.90 3.90 -4.32
C HIS A 61 24.71 4.05 -3.35
N ASN A 62 24.65 3.19 -2.33
CA ASN A 62 23.60 3.21 -1.31
C ASN A 62 23.88 4.30 -0.26
N VAL A 63 22.81 4.72 0.37
CA VAL A 63 22.86 5.65 1.49
C VAL A 63 22.26 5.02 2.74
N LYS A 64 22.71 5.46 3.90
CA LYS A 64 22.11 5.15 5.19
C LYS A 64 21.08 6.23 5.49
N ALA A 65 19.83 5.86 5.56
CA ALA A 65 18.73 6.77 5.85
C ALA A 65 18.20 6.55 7.27
N THR A 66 18.06 7.63 8.02
CA THR A 66 17.32 7.64 9.28
C THR A 66 15.90 8.06 8.98
N VAL A 67 14.94 7.22 9.36
CA VAL A 67 13.52 7.44 9.08
C VAL A 67 12.69 7.42 10.36
N ASP A 68 11.68 8.28 10.42
CA ASP A 68 10.65 8.28 11.46
C ASP A 68 9.42 7.54 10.93
N ALA A 69 9.11 6.39 11.53
CA ALA A 69 7.96 5.56 11.22
C ALA A 69 6.80 5.76 12.21
N GLY A 70 6.68 6.95 12.80
CA GLY A 70 5.63 7.31 13.74
C GLY A 70 5.67 6.45 15.02
N HIS A 71 4.58 5.78 15.34
CA HIS A 71 4.51 4.94 16.55
C HIS A 71 5.47 3.72 16.54
N TYR A 72 6.02 3.34 15.37
CA TYR A 72 7.08 2.32 15.28
C TYR A 72 8.48 2.88 15.56
N GLY A 73 8.57 4.17 15.83
CA GLY A 73 9.81 4.86 16.19
C GLY A 73 10.75 5.09 15.02
N ARG A 74 11.94 5.59 15.37
CA ARG A 74 13.01 5.84 14.40
C ARG A 74 13.70 4.54 14.01
N LYS A 75 13.99 4.40 12.73
CA LYS A 75 14.71 3.27 12.15
C LYS A 75 15.87 3.78 11.28
N THR A 76 16.91 2.98 11.19
CA THR A 76 17.99 3.20 10.25
C THR A 76 17.94 2.11 9.19
N VAL A 77 17.87 2.51 7.93
CA VAL A 77 17.76 1.61 6.78
C VAL A 77 18.79 1.95 5.72
N VAL A 78 19.18 0.98 4.92
CA VAL A 78 20.01 1.19 3.73
C VAL A 78 19.08 1.38 2.53
N CYS A 79 19.26 2.49 1.81
CA CYS A 79 18.45 2.85 0.65
C CYS A 79 19.32 2.99 -0.59
N GLY A 80 18.95 2.30 -1.66
CA GLY A 80 19.61 2.39 -2.97
C GLY A 80 18.90 3.32 -3.96
N ALA A 81 17.81 3.96 -3.55
CA ALA A 81 17.04 4.83 -4.43
C ALA A 81 17.76 6.18 -4.65
N PRO A 82 17.93 6.62 -5.91
CA PRO A 82 18.66 7.86 -6.24
C PRO A 82 17.95 9.13 -5.76
N ASN A 83 16.65 9.04 -5.44
CA ASN A 83 15.84 10.15 -4.95
C ASN A 83 15.73 10.19 -3.41
N CYS A 84 16.46 9.35 -2.69
CA CYS A 84 16.45 9.34 -1.22
C CYS A 84 17.03 10.64 -0.68
N ARG A 85 16.22 11.43 0.02
CA ARG A 85 16.62 12.71 0.61
C ARG A 85 15.78 13.03 1.85
N PRO A 86 16.30 13.85 2.76
CA PRO A 86 15.53 14.32 3.92
C PRO A 86 14.23 15.02 3.51
N GLY A 87 13.20 14.81 4.30
CA GLY A 87 11.89 15.44 4.13
C GLY A 87 10.89 14.69 3.26
N ILE A 88 11.29 13.66 2.51
CA ILE A 88 10.35 12.81 1.77
C ILE A 88 9.67 11.80 2.69
N THR A 89 8.45 11.41 2.31
CA THR A 89 7.74 10.28 2.93
C THR A 89 7.78 9.11 1.95
N THR A 90 8.06 7.93 2.46
CA THR A 90 8.14 6.67 1.72
C THR A 90 7.47 5.55 2.52
N VAL A 91 7.35 4.39 1.92
CA VAL A 91 6.84 3.17 2.54
C VAL A 91 7.96 2.15 2.61
#